data_9363f5bfd1ce68b645f66e54129c9e03
#
_entry.id   9363f5bfd1ce68b645f66e54129c9e03
#
_cell.length_a   1.000
_cell.length_b   1.000
_cell.length_c   1.000
_cell.angle_alpha   90.00
_cell.angle_beta   90.00
_cell.angle_gamma   90.00
#
_symmetry.space_group_name_H-M   'P 1'
#
loop_
_entity.id
_entity.type
_entity.pdbx_description
1 polymer ?
#
loop_
_entity_poly.entity_id
_entity_poly.type
_entity_poly.pdbx_seq_one_letter_code
_entity_poly.pdbx_strand_id
1 'polypeptide(L)'
;MSETDFFLKLFPQEFDLINKSELIDFKGKPFNFVNDIEELNYIRKDDEGPVCECVGENTNKQLVLYFQSIINQGIELPIFINNKNQIMDGHHRVQAYHLLNRKEIPIYRNKLTRIHGFCWKKGVEGKRRLRLKTW
;
A
#
# COMPACT_ATOMS: atom_id res chain seq x y z
N MET A 1 9.81 10.76 16.39
CA MET A 1 8.76 10.91 15.36
C MET A 1 7.62 9.93 15.67
N SER A 2 6.40 10.42 15.73
CA SER A 2 5.24 9.55 15.91
C SER A 2 4.94 8.77 14.63
N GLU A 3 4.16 7.70 14.76
CA GLU A 3 3.71 6.93 13.59
C GLU A 3 2.90 7.81 12.62
N THR A 4 2.03 8.65 13.15
CA THR A 4 1.25 9.60 12.36
C THR A 4 2.15 10.55 11.57
N ASP A 5 3.14 11.14 12.23
CA ASP A 5 4.09 12.06 11.58
C ASP A 5 4.86 11.35 10.47
N PHE A 6 5.27 10.11 10.71
CA PHE A 6 5.98 9.31 9.71
C PHE A 6 5.12 9.10 8.46
N PHE A 7 3.86 8.69 8.64
CA PHE A 7 2.97 8.44 7.50
C PHE A 7 2.63 9.72 6.75
N LEU A 8 2.42 10.84 7.44
CA LEU A 8 2.15 12.12 6.79
C LEU A 8 3.36 12.60 5.99
N LYS A 9 4.56 12.31 6.46
CA LYS A 9 5.79 12.63 5.75
C LYS A 9 6.00 11.74 4.52
N LEU A 10 5.70 10.45 4.66
CA LEU A 10 5.85 9.47 3.57
C LEU A 10 4.76 9.63 2.51
N PHE A 11 3.55 9.96 2.93
CA PHE A 11 2.39 10.09 2.07
C PHE A 11 1.81 11.50 2.18
N PRO A 12 2.35 12.49 1.43
CA PRO A 12 1.72 13.81 1.36
C PRO A 12 0.25 13.68 0.99
N GLN A 13 -0.60 14.47 1.64
CA GLN A 13 -2.05 14.37 1.50
C GLN A 13 -2.58 15.15 0.28
N GLU A 14 -1.75 15.32 -0.74
CA GLU A 14 -2.12 15.87 -2.05
C GLU A 14 -2.06 14.70 -3.04
N PHE A 15 -3.20 14.22 -3.46
CA PHE A 15 -3.32 13.01 -4.27
C PHE A 15 -4.54 13.10 -5.17
N ASP A 16 -4.58 12.23 -6.19
CA ASP A 16 -5.76 12.06 -7.04
C ASP A 16 -6.58 10.87 -6.53
N LEU A 17 -7.79 10.74 -7.05
CA LEU A 17 -8.67 9.61 -6.76
C LEU A 17 -8.94 8.83 -8.04
N ILE A 18 -9.02 7.51 -7.91
CA ILE A 18 -9.40 6.63 -9.01
C ILE A 18 -10.48 5.66 -8.52
N ASN A 19 -11.40 5.31 -9.39
CA ASN A 19 -12.33 4.23 -9.08
C ASN A 19 -11.54 2.92 -9.05
N LYS A 20 -11.66 2.17 -7.97
CA LYS A 20 -10.86 0.94 -7.80
C LYS A 20 -11.06 -0.09 -8.90
N SER A 21 -12.20 -0.06 -9.59
CA SER A 21 -12.49 -0.98 -10.70
C SER A 21 -11.56 -0.77 -11.89
N GLU A 22 -10.87 0.37 -11.97
CA GLU A 22 -9.95 0.69 -13.07
C GLU A 22 -8.51 0.25 -12.77
N LEU A 23 -8.24 -0.30 -11.59
CA LEU A 23 -6.89 -0.69 -11.20
C LEU A 23 -6.44 -1.97 -11.88
N ILE A 24 -5.19 -1.97 -12.32
CA ILE A 24 -4.52 -3.10 -12.96
C ILE A 24 -3.41 -3.59 -12.02
N ASP A 25 -3.28 -4.88 -11.86
CA ASP A 25 -2.23 -5.43 -11.00
C ASP A 25 -0.84 -5.37 -11.67
N PHE A 26 0.19 -5.75 -10.94
CA PHE A 26 1.57 -5.69 -11.44
C PHE A 26 1.83 -6.63 -12.62
N LYS A 27 0.95 -7.60 -12.85
CA LYS A 27 1.03 -8.53 -13.99
C LYS A 27 0.25 -8.04 -15.22
N GLY A 28 -0.38 -6.85 -15.11
CA GLY A 28 -1.14 -6.27 -16.22
C GLY A 28 -2.58 -6.79 -16.33
N LYS A 29 -3.11 -7.41 -15.29
CA LYS A 29 -4.49 -7.92 -15.25
C LYS A 29 -5.34 -7.07 -14.32
N PRO A 30 -6.68 -7.07 -14.47
CA PRO A 30 -7.55 -6.40 -13.52
C PRO A 30 -7.23 -6.86 -12.09
N PHE A 31 -7.23 -5.92 -11.17
CA PHE A 31 -6.88 -6.22 -9.77
C PHE A 31 -7.91 -7.20 -9.19
N ASN A 32 -7.40 -8.24 -8.53
CA ASN A 32 -8.23 -9.24 -7.88
C ASN A 32 -8.53 -8.82 -6.44
N PHE A 33 -9.74 -8.28 -6.21
CA PHE A 33 -10.17 -7.86 -4.88
C PHE A 33 -10.61 -9.06 -4.04
N VAL A 34 -10.14 -9.11 -2.81
CA VAL A 34 -10.53 -10.11 -1.83
C VAL A 34 -11.64 -9.52 -0.95
N ASN A 35 -12.72 -10.24 -0.77
CA ASN A 35 -13.88 -9.76 -0.03
C ASN A 35 -13.95 -10.28 1.41
N ASP A 36 -13.13 -11.27 1.75
CA ASP A 36 -13.03 -11.82 3.09
C ASP A 36 -11.57 -11.73 3.52
N ILE A 37 -11.31 -10.99 4.60
CA ILE A 37 -9.94 -10.79 5.08
C ILE A 37 -9.26 -12.11 5.48
N GLU A 38 -10.03 -13.14 5.84
CA GLU A 38 -9.45 -14.43 6.18
C GLU A 38 -8.79 -15.12 4.99
N GLU A 39 -9.18 -14.76 3.76
CA GLU A 39 -8.51 -15.25 2.54
C GLU A 39 -7.10 -14.69 2.39
N LEU A 40 -6.74 -13.66 3.16
CA LEU A 40 -5.42 -13.05 3.16
C LEU A 40 -4.53 -13.58 4.30
N ASN A 41 -5.02 -14.55 5.06
CA ASN A 41 -4.31 -15.07 6.23
C ASN A 41 -3.22 -16.08 5.80
N TYR A 42 -2.28 -15.62 5.00
CA TYR A 42 -1.11 -16.40 4.58
C TYR A 42 0.08 -15.47 4.37
N ILE A 43 1.28 -16.03 4.46
CA ILE A 43 2.52 -15.30 4.21
C ILE A 43 2.72 -15.21 2.70
N ARG A 44 3.04 -14.00 2.22
CA ARG A 44 3.26 -13.75 0.80
C ARG A 44 4.40 -14.61 0.26
N LYS A 45 4.20 -15.15 -0.94
CA LYS A 45 5.19 -15.97 -1.66
C LYS A 45 5.99 -15.11 -2.65
N ASP A 46 7.19 -15.57 -2.99
CA ASP A 46 8.08 -14.86 -3.91
C ASP A 46 7.47 -14.62 -5.30
N ASP A 47 6.60 -15.52 -5.77
CA ASP A 47 5.95 -15.39 -7.07
C ASP A 47 4.89 -14.27 -7.12
N GLU A 48 4.55 -13.69 -5.99
CA GLU A 48 3.64 -12.55 -5.90
C GLU A 48 4.35 -11.20 -6.08
N GLY A 49 5.63 -11.21 -6.44
CA GLY A 49 6.43 -10.02 -6.67
C GLY A 49 7.36 -9.68 -5.50
N PRO A 50 8.27 -8.71 -5.72
CA PRO A 50 9.23 -8.32 -4.68
C PRO A 50 8.54 -7.81 -3.42
N VAL A 51 9.12 -8.10 -2.27
CA VAL A 51 8.60 -7.67 -0.97
C VAL A 51 9.75 -7.15 -0.11
N CYS A 52 9.46 -6.13 0.71
CA CYS A 52 10.43 -5.62 1.67
C CYS A 52 10.69 -6.67 2.76
N GLU A 53 11.94 -6.82 3.17
CA GLU A 53 12.32 -7.74 4.25
C GLU A 53 11.56 -7.48 5.55
N CYS A 54 11.14 -6.23 5.80
CA CYS A 54 10.38 -5.89 7.00
C CYS A 54 9.01 -6.59 7.06
N VAL A 55 8.47 -7.02 5.93
CA VAL A 55 7.23 -7.79 5.87
C VAL A 55 7.45 -9.18 6.45
N GLY A 56 8.54 -9.83 6.08
CA GLY A 56 9.03 -11.06 6.67
C GLY A 56 7.96 -12.11 6.88
N GLU A 57 7.72 -12.46 8.14
CA GLU A 57 6.80 -13.51 8.56
C GLU A 57 5.36 -13.03 8.74
N ASN A 58 5.07 -11.76 8.45
CA ASN A 58 3.71 -11.24 8.60
C ASN A 58 2.83 -11.72 7.46
N THR A 59 1.60 -12.10 7.80
CA THR A 59 0.61 -12.49 6.80
C THR A 59 0.09 -11.25 6.05
N ASN A 60 -0.46 -11.46 4.85
CA ASN A 60 -1.11 -10.38 4.12
C ASN A 60 -2.25 -9.76 4.95
N LYS A 61 -2.97 -10.59 5.71
CA LYS A 61 -4.02 -10.13 6.64
C LYS A 61 -3.45 -9.13 7.65
N GLN A 62 -2.32 -9.45 8.28
CA GLN A 62 -1.69 -8.55 9.26
C GLN A 62 -1.29 -7.22 8.64
N LEU A 63 -0.77 -7.23 7.42
CA LEU A 63 -0.40 -6.01 6.71
C LEU A 63 -1.63 -5.15 6.38
N VAL A 64 -2.68 -5.78 5.88
CA VAL A 64 -3.92 -5.09 5.55
C VAL A 64 -4.55 -4.47 6.79
N LEU A 65 -4.64 -5.21 7.88
CA LEU A 65 -5.19 -4.69 9.14
C LEU A 65 -4.38 -3.51 9.66
N TYR A 66 -3.06 -3.57 9.55
CA TYR A 66 -2.20 -2.47 9.95
C TYR A 66 -2.50 -1.20 9.14
N PHE A 67 -2.56 -1.32 7.82
CA PHE A 67 -2.87 -0.18 6.97
C PHE A 67 -4.27 0.37 7.22
N GLN A 68 -5.25 -0.49 7.46
CA GLN A 68 -6.59 -0.05 7.84
C GLN A 68 -6.57 0.77 9.14
N SER A 69 -5.74 0.38 10.10
CA SER A 69 -5.64 1.12 11.37
C SER A 69 -5.12 2.56 11.15
N ILE A 70 -4.22 2.74 10.19
CA ILE A 70 -3.69 4.07 9.85
C ILE A 70 -4.76 4.88 9.11
N ILE A 71 -5.42 4.28 8.14
CA ILE A 71 -6.49 4.94 7.37
C ILE A 71 -7.62 5.38 8.30
N ASN A 72 -7.97 4.56 9.27
CA ASN A 72 -9.02 4.87 10.25
C ASN A 72 -8.64 6.03 11.19
N GLN A 73 -7.38 6.40 11.25
CA GLN A 73 -6.92 7.58 11.98
C GLN A 73 -7.07 8.87 11.15
N GLY A 74 -7.61 8.77 9.93
CA GLY A 74 -7.81 9.93 9.06
C GLY A 74 -6.66 10.23 8.13
N ILE A 75 -5.71 9.32 8.00
CA ILE A 75 -4.55 9.48 7.11
C ILE A 75 -4.79 8.63 5.87
N GLU A 76 -4.80 9.28 4.69
CA GLU A 76 -4.87 8.54 3.44
C GLU A 76 -3.50 7.98 3.08
N LEU A 77 -3.50 6.76 2.53
CA LEU A 77 -2.28 6.07 2.12
C LEU A 77 -2.33 5.82 0.61
N PRO A 78 -2.07 6.85 -0.21
CA PRO A 78 -2.19 6.71 -1.66
C PRO A 78 -1.29 5.60 -2.21
N ILE A 79 -1.80 4.88 -3.19
CA ILE A 79 -1.04 3.87 -3.89
C ILE A 79 -0.33 4.47 -5.10
N PHE A 80 0.75 3.83 -5.52
CA PHE A 80 1.55 4.32 -6.63
C PHE A 80 1.17 3.54 -7.90
N ILE A 81 0.69 4.27 -8.92
CA ILE A 81 0.29 3.68 -10.20
C ILE A 81 1.00 4.36 -11.36
N ASN A 82 1.08 3.66 -12.48
CA ASN A 82 1.63 4.22 -13.72
C ASN A 82 0.53 4.82 -14.60
N ASN A 83 0.89 5.28 -15.80
CA ASN A 83 -0.06 5.88 -16.76
C ASN A 83 -1.16 4.93 -17.22
N LYS A 84 -0.96 3.62 -17.05
CA LYS A 84 -1.92 2.59 -17.48
C LYS A 84 -2.76 2.07 -16.32
N ASN A 85 -2.79 2.78 -15.20
CA ASN A 85 -3.49 2.40 -13.97
C ASN A 85 -2.95 1.11 -13.34
N GLN A 86 -1.73 0.73 -13.70
CA GLN A 86 -1.08 -0.45 -13.13
C GLN A 86 -0.47 -0.11 -11.78
N ILE A 87 -0.75 -0.92 -10.79
CA ILE A 87 -0.23 -0.73 -9.44
C ILE A 87 1.27 -1.04 -9.43
N MET A 88 2.06 -0.05 -9.04
CA MET A 88 3.51 -0.19 -8.92
C MET A 88 3.92 -0.43 -7.48
N ASP A 89 3.16 0.06 -6.53
CA ASP A 89 3.34 -0.17 -5.11
C ASP A 89 2.03 0.07 -4.38
N GLY A 90 1.71 -0.79 -3.43
CA GLY A 90 0.56 -0.61 -2.57
C GLY A 90 -0.55 -1.64 -2.72
N HIS A 91 -0.26 -2.85 -3.18
CA HIS A 91 -1.28 -3.90 -3.32
C HIS A 91 -2.01 -4.18 -2.00
N HIS A 92 -1.30 -4.19 -0.87
CA HIS A 92 -1.93 -4.37 0.44
C HIS A 92 -2.80 -3.18 0.82
N ARG A 93 -2.40 -1.97 0.45
CA ARG A 93 -3.20 -0.76 0.71
C ARG A 93 -4.48 -0.76 -0.10
N VAL A 94 -4.44 -1.27 -1.34
CA VAL A 94 -5.64 -1.42 -2.16
C VAL A 94 -6.64 -2.36 -1.46
N GLN A 95 -6.17 -3.50 -0.97
CA GLN A 95 -7.03 -4.42 -0.23
C GLN A 95 -7.57 -3.79 1.05
N ALA A 96 -6.75 -3.00 1.74
CA ALA A 96 -7.18 -2.29 2.94
C ALA A 96 -8.35 -1.34 2.62
N TYR A 97 -8.24 -0.55 1.56
CA TYR A 97 -9.32 0.34 1.13
C TYR A 97 -10.56 -0.44 0.69
N HIS A 98 -10.38 -1.52 -0.07
CA HIS A 98 -11.50 -2.33 -0.54
C HIS A 98 -12.29 -2.92 0.62
N LEU A 99 -11.61 -3.48 1.61
CA LEU A 99 -12.26 -4.08 2.77
C LEU A 99 -12.87 -3.04 3.73
N LEU A 100 -12.52 -1.76 3.55
CA LEU A 100 -13.20 -0.64 4.22
C LEU A 100 -14.35 -0.09 3.38
N ASN A 101 -14.72 -0.79 2.30
CA ASN A 101 -15.81 -0.41 1.39
C ASN A 101 -15.59 0.92 0.67
N ARG A 102 -14.33 1.29 0.42
CA ARG A 102 -14.01 2.49 -0.34
C ARG A 102 -14.15 2.20 -1.84
N LYS A 103 -14.91 3.00 -2.54
CA LYS A 103 -15.11 2.89 -3.98
C LYS A 103 -13.99 3.60 -4.74
N GLU A 104 -13.58 4.76 -4.25
CA GLU A 104 -12.48 5.52 -4.82
C GLU A 104 -11.26 5.42 -3.92
N ILE A 105 -10.09 5.28 -4.54
CA ILE A 105 -8.83 5.05 -3.84
C ILE A 105 -7.88 6.20 -4.18
N PRO A 106 -7.19 6.78 -3.18
CA PRO A 106 -6.20 7.81 -3.44
C PRO A 106 -4.97 7.23 -4.14
N ILE A 107 -4.43 7.97 -5.09
CA ILE A 107 -3.29 7.53 -5.90
C ILE A 107 -2.27 8.64 -6.09
N TYR A 108 -1.02 8.21 -6.30
CA TYR A 108 0.02 9.02 -6.92
C TYR A 108 0.33 8.40 -8.27
N ARG A 109 0.33 9.22 -9.32
CA ARG A 109 0.60 8.73 -10.68
C ARG A 109 2.04 9.00 -11.06
N ASN A 110 2.73 7.97 -11.56
CA ASN A 110 4.11 8.07 -12.03
C ASN A 110 5.13 8.48 -10.96
N LYS A 111 4.89 8.04 -9.72
CA LYS A 111 5.80 8.24 -8.59
C LYS A 111 5.94 6.93 -7.84
N LEU A 112 7.07 6.75 -7.16
CA LEU A 112 7.31 5.57 -6.35
C LEU A 112 8.09 5.94 -5.09
N THR A 113 7.69 5.40 -3.95
CA THR A 113 8.46 5.51 -2.71
C THR A 113 9.24 4.23 -2.46
N ARG A 114 10.44 4.37 -1.88
CA ARG A 114 11.29 3.24 -1.50
C ARG A 114 11.05 2.80 -0.06
N ILE A 115 10.35 3.59 0.74
CA ILE A 115 10.10 3.25 2.13
C ILE A 115 8.70 2.68 2.27
N HIS A 116 8.66 1.47 2.74
CA HIS A 116 7.43 0.76 3.06
C HIS A 116 6.95 1.18 4.45
N GLY A 117 5.66 1.49 4.59
CA GLY A 117 5.10 1.91 5.87
C GLY A 117 5.30 0.89 6.99
N PHE A 118 5.30 -0.39 6.66
CA PHE A 118 5.51 -1.45 7.64
C PHE A 118 6.93 -1.45 8.22
N CYS A 119 7.88 -0.84 7.53
CA CYS A 119 9.25 -0.68 8.05
C CYS A 119 9.27 0.15 9.33
N TRP A 120 8.40 1.13 9.45
CA TRP A 120 8.24 1.91 10.68
C TRP A 120 7.82 1.02 11.84
N LYS A 121 6.79 0.20 11.63
CA LYS A 121 6.28 -0.70 12.65
C LYS A 121 7.36 -1.67 13.13
N LYS A 122 8.24 -2.10 12.22
CA LYS A 122 9.34 -3.02 12.54
C LYS A 122 10.58 -2.31 13.10
N GLY A 123 10.56 -0.99 13.27
CA GLY A 123 11.68 -0.24 13.82
C GLY A 123 12.87 -0.10 12.88
N VAL A 124 12.64 -0.13 11.58
CA VAL A 124 13.71 -0.02 10.58
C VAL A 124 13.68 1.28 9.79
N GLU A 125 12.82 2.23 10.15
CA GLU A 125 12.68 3.50 9.43
C GLU A 125 13.96 4.32 9.39
N GLY A 126 14.79 4.23 10.42
CA GLY A 126 16.08 4.92 10.47
C GLY A 126 17.13 4.34 9.52
N LYS A 127 16.91 3.14 8.99
CA LYS A 127 17.84 2.46 8.09
C LYS A 127 17.52 2.72 6.63
N ARG A 128 16.41 3.38 6.34
CA ARG A 128 15.94 3.61 4.99
C ARG A 128 15.64 5.09 4.79
N ARG A 129 15.97 5.59 3.62
CA ARG A 129 15.70 6.98 3.26
C ARG A 129 14.36 7.08 2.56
N LEU A 130 13.62 8.15 2.87
CA LEU A 130 12.42 8.49 2.12
C LEU A 130 12.83 8.90 0.71
N ARG A 131 12.25 8.23 -0.28
CA ARG A 131 12.52 8.53 -1.68
C ARG A 131 11.22 8.49 -2.47
N LEU A 132 10.99 9.55 -3.24
CA LEU A 132 9.97 9.58 -4.25
C LEU A 132 10.68 9.61 -5.60
N LYS A 133 10.30 8.69 -6.47
CA LYS A 133 10.82 8.65 -7.83
C LYS A 133 9.70 8.95 -8.82
N THR A 134 10.03 9.73 -9.85
CA THR A 134 9.11 9.98 -10.95
C THR A 134 9.50 9.04 -12.09
N TRP A 135 8.50 8.47 -12.73
CA TRP A 135 8.67 7.51 -13.84
C TRP A 135 9.15 8.18 -15.11
#